data_95c2341b4b17549ec5f68895a8939935
#
_entry.id   95c2341b4b17549ec5f68895a8939935
#
_cell.length_a   1.000
_cell.length_b   1.000
_cell.length_c   1.000
_cell.angle_alpha   90.00
_cell.angle_beta   90.00
_cell.angle_gamma   90.00
#
_symmetry.space_group_name_H-M   'P 1'
#
loop_
_entity.id
_entity.type
_entity.pdbx_description
1 polymer ?
#
loop_
_entity_poly.entity_id
_entity_poly.type
_entity_poly.pdbx_seq_one_letter_code
_entity_poly.pdbx_strand_id
1 'polypeptide(L)'
;MKFNLSFLLIGLFFQLQAQENTLQSKRLDTIVKTEEIQVISKSIDTLQLSEIKPTLIQTEPAPLTETYINEDLSMLSDDEYAKIIDELWFSELENSPLNLNLINTTIINDETELTTAVFKERLAYLNSKTPFNIEYNEILEAIVKSFLKHKKDKYAKLLEKASYYFPMIEAQLAKYDIPLEMKYLAVVESALNPNAKSPVGATGLWQFMYQTGKQFNLNVSSYVDERSDAQKSTEAACKYLKALNNTFQDWDLALAAYNSGPGNVSKAIRRAKGYRNYWNIRDFLPRETASYVPIFYATMYLFEFADVHNIKASENKLQFFEVDSIRVQQQITFDQITQAIPIEKNVLKFLNPQYKLEIIPVIKDRDYSLVLPKSFIGSFVQNEDRIYAYAKADDAKREKPLPKYTEMNNRIRYKVKNGDFLGKIARRYGVSVAKIKRWNGMHSTKLRIGQRLIIYPRRM
;
A
#
# COMPACT_ATOMS: atom_id res chain seq x y z
N MET A 1 -36.84 56.80 -12.46
CA MET A 1 -36.47 56.38 -11.11
C MET A 1 -37.52 55.42 -10.56
N LYS A 2 -37.54 54.16 -11.04
CA LYS A 2 -38.33 53.05 -10.48
C LYS A 2 -37.57 51.74 -10.73
N PHE A 3 -36.46 51.55 -10.05
CA PHE A 3 -35.73 50.27 -9.97
C PHE A 3 -35.12 50.28 -8.56
N ASN A 4 -35.49 49.35 -7.74
CA ASN A 4 -34.77 48.90 -6.55
C ASN A 4 -35.62 48.36 -5.38
N LEU A 5 -36.93 48.09 -5.58
CA LEU A 5 -37.69 47.50 -4.46
C LEU A 5 -37.87 45.98 -4.58
N SER A 6 -37.80 45.41 -5.79
CA SER A 6 -37.98 43.96 -6.01
C SER A 6 -36.75 43.13 -5.62
N PHE A 7 -35.56 43.65 -5.79
CA PHE A 7 -34.33 42.92 -5.41
C PHE A 7 -34.08 42.86 -3.87
N LEU A 8 -34.55 43.88 -3.14
CA LEU A 8 -34.45 43.90 -1.69
C LEU A 8 -35.40 42.90 -1.03
N LEU A 9 -36.59 42.68 -1.59
CA LEU A 9 -37.57 41.73 -1.10
C LEU A 9 -37.15 40.27 -1.32
N ILE A 10 -36.49 39.99 -2.45
CA ILE A 10 -35.99 38.64 -2.76
C ILE A 10 -34.79 38.27 -1.83
N GLY A 11 -33.89 39.21 -1.53
CA GLY A 11 -32.79 39.03 -0.62
C GLY A 11 -33.25 38.76 0.80
N LEU A 12 -34.27 39.46 1.31
CA LEU A 12 -34.87 39.25 2.60
C LEU A 12 -35.58 37.88 2.72
N PHE A 13 -36.22 37.42 1.66
CA PHE A 13 -36.91 36.12 1.63
C PHE A 13 -35.92 34.97 1.72
N PHE A 14 -34.79 35.03 1.02
CA PHE A 14 -33.73 34.02 1.13
C PHE A 14 -33.01 34.03 2.49
N GLN A 15 -32.85 35.20 3.13
CA GLN A 15 -32.28 35.25 4.50
C GLN A 15 -33.24 34.71 5.55
N LEU A 16 -34.55 34.94 5.43
CA LEU A 16 -35.56 34.38 6.33
C LEU A 16 -35.66 32.84 6.18
N GLN A 17 -35.61 32.32 4.96
CA GLN A 17 -35.62 30.88 4.71
C GLN A 17 -34.36 30.18 5.20
N ALA A 18 -33.20 30.81 5.12
CA ALA A 18 -31.96 30.30 5.69
C ALA A 18 -31.95 30.28 7.22
N GLN A 19 -32.58 31.27 7.87
CA GLN A 19 -32.74 31.31 9.32
C GLN A 19 -33.75 30.26 9.82
N GLU A 20 -34.86 30.03 9.11
CA GLU A 20 -35.84 28.98 9.47
C GLU A 20 -35.22 27.57 9.33
N ASN A 21 -34.46 27.30 8.29
CA ASN A 21 -33.75 26.01 8.12
C ASN A 21 -32.71 25.77 9.20
N THR A 22 -32.01 26.82 9.65
CA THR A 22 -31.02 26.73 10.74
C THR A 22 -31.70 26.52 12.11
N LEU A 23 -32.88 27.08 12.31
CA LEU A 23 -33.68 26.87 13.54
C LEU A 23 -34.33 25.48 13.59
N GLN A 24 -34.78 24.94 12.45
CA GLN A 24 -35.31 23.57 12.35
C GLN A 24 -34.19 22.54 12.56
N SER A 25 -33.00 22.72 11.99
CA SER A 25 -31.85 21.85 12.24
C SER A 25 -31.48 21.82 13.74
N LYS A 26 -31.36 22.98 14.38
CA LYS A 26 -31.08 23.05 15.82
C LYS A 26 -32.17 22.45 16.71
N ARG A 27 -33.44 22.50 16.30
CA ARG A 27 -34.54 21.86 17.01
C ARG A 27 -34.49 20.33 16.89
N LEU A 28 -34.15 19.80 15.68
CA LEU A 28 -34.00 18.37 15.48
C LEU A 28 -32.83 17.81 16.28
N ASP A 29 -31.67 18.48 16.29
CA ASP A 29 -30.50 18.06 17.08
C ASP A 29 -30.80 18.09 18.61
N THR A 30 -31.63 19.01 19.06
CA THR A 30 -32.03 19.10 20.50
C THR A 30 -33.00 17.99 20.85
N ILE A 31 -33.94 17.63 19.98
CA ILE A 31 -34.92 16.55 20.21
C ILE A 31 -34.23 15.19 20.25
N VAL A 32 -33.31 14.93 19.29
CA VAL A 32 -32.53 13.68 19.24
C VAL A 32 -31.68 13.50 20.49
N LYS A 33 -31.00 14.56 20.97
CA LYS A 33 -30.21 14.51 22.22
C LYS A 33 -31.10 14.29 23.46
N THR A 34 -32.32 14.81 23.48
CA THR A 34 -33.24 14.64 24.64
C THR A 34 -33.81 13.23 24.68
N GLU A 35 -34.09 12.60 23.53
CA GLU A 35 -34.54 11.21 23.46
C GLU A 35 -33.45 10.21 23.82
N GLU A 36 -32.19 10.41 23.36
CA GLU A 36 -31.04 9.58 23.77
C GLU A 36 -30.80 9.65 25.30
N ILE A 37 -30.89 10.81 25.91
CA ILE A 37 -30.72 10.97 27.37
C ILE A 37 -31.86 10.30 28.14
N GLN A 38 -33.10 10.31 27.64
CA GLN A 38 -34.22 9.62 28.29
C GLN A 38 -34.14 8.10 28.15
N VAL A 39 -33.59 7.56 27.05
CA VAL A 39 -33.38 6.12 26.90
C VAL A 39 -32.26 5.63 27.82
N ILE A 40 -31.19 6.42 27.99
CA ILE A 40 -30.09 6.10 28.89
C ILE A 40 -30.51 6.18 30.34
N SER A 41 -31.34 7.15 30.75
CA SER A 41 -31.81 7.26 32.12
C SER A 41 -32.78 6.13 32.53
N LYS A 42 -33.62 5.65 31.61
CA LYS A 42 -34.51 4.52 31.85
C LYS A 42 -33.81 3.17 31.98
N SER A 43 -32.61 3.02 31.42
CA SER A 43 -31.81 1.79 31.55
C SER A 43 -30.92 1.74 32.79
N ILE A 44 -30.74 2.86 33.48
CA ILE A 44 -29.92 2.93 34.72
C ILE A 44 -30.76 2.61 35.97
N ASP A 45 -32.07 2.89 35.98
CA ASP A 45 -32.92 2.65 37.11
C ASP A 45 -33.33 1.18 37.38
N THR A 46 -32.88 0.25 36.52
CA THR A 46 -33.22 -1.19 36.63
C THR A 46 -32.03 -2.08 37.02
N LEU A 47 -30.85 -1.51 37.29
CA LEU A 47 -29.68 -2.27 37.76
C LEU A 47 -29.46 -2.02 39.26
N GLN A 48 -29.97 -2.93 40.08
CA GLN A 48 -29.56 -3.02 41.48
C GLN A 48 -28.07 -3.34 41.57
N LEU A 49 -27.31 -2.39 42.12
CA LEU A 49 -25.89 -2.57 42.45
C LEU A 49 -25.78 -3.57 43.61
N SER A 50 -25.58 -4.84 43.31
CA SER A 50 -24.99 -5.78 44.23
C SER A 50 -23.47 -5.67 44.13
N GLU A 51 -22.81 -5.51 45.27
CA GLU A 51 -21.37 -5.35 45.43
C GLU A 51 -20.57 -6.39 44.64
N ILE A 52 -19.88 -5.96 43.59
CA ILE A 52 -18.88 -6.78 42.91
C ILE A 52 -17.50 -6.37 43.46
N LYS A 53 -16.95 -7.20 44.33
CA LYS A 53 -15.53 -7.13 44.68
C LYS A 53 -14.69 -7.36 43.40
N PRO A 54 -13.65 -6.57 43.13
CA PRO A 54 -12.78 -6.83 42.00
C PRO A 54 -11.96 -8.12 42.26
N THR A 55 -12.39 -9.21 41.69
CA THR A 55 -11.58 -10.40 41.58
C THR A 55 -10.67 -10.19 40.36
N LEU A 56 -9.38 -10.06 40.56
CA LEU A 56 -8.37 -10.15 39.53
C LEU A 56 -8.52 -11.50 38.80
N ILE A 57 -9.25 -11.53 37.72
CA ILE A 57 -9.25 -12.67 36.81
C ILE A 57 -7.95 -12.60 36.05
N GLN A 58 -6.96 -13.36 36.50
CA GLN A 58 -5.87 -13.79 35.63
C GLN A 58 -6.48 -14.74 34.59
N THR A 59 -6.93 -14.18 33.47
CA THR A 59 -7.25 -15.01 32.30
C THR A 59 -5.93 -15.44 31.70
N GLU A 60 -5.48 -16.66 32.01
CA GLU A 60 -4.56 -17.36 31.13
C GLU A 60 -5.18 -17.34 29.74
N PRO A 61 -4.43 -16.98 28.69
CA PRO A 61 -4.92 -17.03 27.32
C PRO A 61 -5.36 -18.46 27.04
N ALA A 62 -6.61 -18.62 26.65
CA ALA A 62 -7.15 -19.92 26.22
C ALA A 62 -6.20 -20.54 25.20
N PRO A 63 -5.84 -21.83 25.33
CA PRO A 63 -5.02 -22.49 24.33
C PRO A 63 -5.72 -22.39 22.98
N LEU A 64 -5.04 -21.82 22.00
CA LEU A 64 -5.52 -21.78 20.63
C LEU A 64 -5.79 -23.22 20.19
N THR A 65 -7.05 -23.55 19.93
CA THR A 65 -7.40 -24.80 19.28
C THR A 65 -6.70 -24.85 17.93
N GLU A 66 -5.83 -25.83 17.74
CA GLU A 66 -4.92 -26.02 16.60
C GLU A 66 -5.62 -26.06 15.22
N THR A 67 -6.93 -26.03 15.18
CA THR A 67 -7.74 -26.31 13.98
C THR A 67 -7.87 -25.16 12.98
N TYR A 68 -7.61 -23.90 13.37
CA TYR A 68 -7.77 -22.75 12.43
C TYR A 68 -6.47 -22.25 11.78
N ILE A 69 -5.33 -22.74 12.21
CA ILE A 69 -4.02 -22.28 11.70
C ILE A 69 -3.42 -23.27 10.69
N ASN A 70 -3.92 -24.52 10.62
CA ASN A 70 -3.20 -25.59 9.92
C ASN A 70 -3.52 -25.77 8.43
N GLU A 71 -4.63 -25.28 7.89
CA GLU A 71 -4.96 -25.61 6.49
C GLU A 71 -4.42 -24.64 5.45
N ASP A 72 -4.23 -23.35 5.79
CA ASP A 72 -3.78 -22.33 4.81
C ASP A 72 -2.31 -21.91 4.96
N LEU A 73 -1.71 -22.03 6.14
CA LEU A 73 -0.34 -21.61 6.43
C LEU A 73 0.71 -22.70 6.28
N SER A 74 0.33 -23.99 6.30
CA SER A 74 1.25 -25.12 6.10
C SER A 74 1.82 -25.19 4.68
N MET A 75 1.12 -24.60 3.71
CA MET A 75 1.55 -24.55 2.31
C MET A 75 2.68 -23.54 2.06
N LEU A 76 2.87 -22.55 2.95
CA LEU A 76 3.91 -21.52 2.83
C LEU A 76 5.16 -21.81 3.67
N SER A 77 5.06 -22.72 4.67
CA SER A 77 6.08 -22.86 5.70
C SER A 77 7.36 -23.61 5.27
N ASP A 78 7.32 -24.38 4.19
CA ASP A 78 8.43 -25.28 3.77
C ASP A 78 8.91 -25.03 2.34
N ASP A 79 8.53 -23.89 1.74
CA ASP A 79 8.96 -23.59 0.39
C ASP A 79 10.35 -22.92 0.41
N GLU A 80 11.41 -23.69 0.08
CA GLU A 80 12.74 -23.14 -0.16
C GLU A 80 12.76 -22.07 -1.27
N TYR A 81 11.73 -22.04 -2.12
CA TYR A 81 11.59 -20.98 -3.13
C TYR A 81 11.09 -19.69 -2.53
N ALA A 82 10.14 -19.73 -1.59
CA ALA A 82 9.78 -18.57 -0.78
C ALA A 82 11.00 -18.08 0.02
N LYS A 83 11.79 -18.99 0.58
CA LYS A 83 13.05 -18.64 1.28
C LYS A 83 14.09 -18.00 0.36
N ILE A 84 14.24 -18.46 -0.89
CA ILE A 84 15.14 -17.84 -1.87
C ILE A 84 14.61 -16.49 -2.35
N ILE A 85 13.30 -16.33 -2.51
CA ILE A 85 12.69 -15.04 -2.81
C ILE A 85 12.84 -14.11 -1.62
N ASP A 86 12.62 -14.59 -0.41
CA ASP A 86 12.83 -13.85 0.81
C ASP A 86 14.31 -13.44 0.95
N GLU A 87 15.28 -14.34 0.76
CA GLU A 87 16.71 -14.03 0.80
C GLU A 87 17.13 -13.04 -0.29
N LEU A 88 16.59 -13.14 -1.49
CA LEU A 88 16.83 -12.17 -2.56
C LEU A 88 16.16 -10.83 -2.26
N TRP A 89 14.93 -10.80 -1.82
CA TRP A 89 14.19 -9.59 -1.48
C TRP A 89 14.87 -8.83 -0.32
N PHE A 90 15.43 -9.54 0.59
CA PHE A 90 16.15 -9.03 1.74
C PHE A 90 17.52 -8.44 1.39
N SER A 91 18.27 -9.06 0.49
CA SER A 91 19.56 -8.52 0.04
C SER A 91 19.43 -7.14 -0.64
N GLU A 92 18.23 -6.73 -0.99
CA GLU A 92 17.93 -5.53 -1.76
C GLU A 92 17.25 -4.41 -0.99
N LEU A 93 16.61 -4.72 0.14
CA LEU A 93 16.34 -3.72 1.16
C LEU A 93 17.65 -3.06 1.66
N GLU A 94 18.77 -3.78 1.60
CA GLU A 94 20.11 -3.21 1.83
C GLU A 94 20.46 -2.09 0.85
N ASN A 95 19.94 -2.15 -0.36
CA ASN A 95 20.08 -1.14 -1.41
C ASN A 95 18.89 -0.18 -1.52
N SER A 96 17.90 -0.30 -0.62
CA SER A 96 16.78 0.64 -0.51
C SER A 96 17.30 2.07 -0.29
N PRO A 97 16.63 3.12 -0.84
CA PRO A 97 16.97 4.50 -0.53
C PRO A 97 16.91 4.83 0.97
N LEU A 98 16.26 3.98 1.76
CA LEU A 98 16.31 3.95 3.23
C LEU A 98 17.34 2.90 3.69
N ASN A 99 18.61 3.05 3.34
CA ASN A 99 19.68 2.09 3.63
C ASN A 99 19.69 1.66 5.11
N LEU A 100 19.22 0.42 5.37
CA LEU A 100 18.99 -0.14 6.70
C LEU A 100 20.30 -0.60 7.39
N ASN A 101 21.39 -0.72 6.62
CA ASN A 101 22.70 -1.16 7.14
C ASN A 101 23.39 -0.13 8.04
N LEU A 102 22.82 1.06 8.23
CA LEU A 102 23.36 2.07 9.17
C LEU A 102 22.98 1.83 10.64
N ILE A 103 22.32 0.72 10.95
CA ILE A 103 22.06 0.34 12.35
C ILE A 103 23.22 -0.54 12.87
N ASN A 104 24.45 -0.18 12.60
CA ASN A 104 25.53 -0.54 13.48
C ASN A 104 25.43 0.38 14.71
N THR A 105 25.06 -0.20 15.82
CA THR A 105 24.97 0.40 17.15
C THR A 105 26.32 0.96 17.64
N THR A 106 26.86 1.91 16.92
CA THR A 106 27.78 2.85 17.52
C THR A 106 26.91 3.91 18.18
N ILE A 107 26.80 3.87 19.49
CA ILE A 107 26.19 4.92 20.31
C ILE A 107 26.91 6.22 19.95
N ILE A 108 26.34 6.98 19.03
CA ILE A 108 26.87 8.28 18.70
C ILE A 108 26.23 9.22 19.73
N ASN A 109 26.99 9.57 20.74
CA ASN A 109 26.72 10.71 21.60
C ASN A 109 26.77 11.95 20.70
N ASP A 110 25.63 12.37 20.17
CA ASP A 110 25.50 13.62 19.46
C ASP A 110 24.37 14.42 20.10
N GLU A 111 24.66 15.66 20.41
CA GLU A 111 23.73 16.67 20.95
C GLU A 111 22.65 17.00 19.93
N THR A 112 21.82 16.01 19.56
CA THR A 112 20.57 16.32 18.91
C THR A 112 19.65 16.93 19.98
N GLU A 113 18.91 17.98 19.64
CA GLU A 113 17.91 18.63 20.52
C GLU A 113 16.85 17.66 21.09
N LEU A 114 16.81 16.40 20.59
CA LEU A 114 15.89 15.35 21.00
C LEU A 114 16.46 14.60 22.21
N THR A 115 16.03 14.99 23.41
CA THR A 115 16.35 14.23 24.64
C THR A 115 15.45 12.98 24.73
N THR A 116 15.93 11.94 25.42
CA THR A 116 15.14 10.72 25.67
C THR A 116 13.82 11.01 26.38
N ALA A 117 13.75 11.99 27.27
CA ALA A 117 12.53 12.37 27.96
C ALA A 117 11.47 12.94 26.99
N VAL A 118 11.87 13.87 26.14
CA VAL A 118 10.99 14.44 25.10
C VAL A 118 10.58 13.37 24.09
N PHE A 119 11.50 12.47 23.74
CA PHE A 119 11.17 11.38 22.83
C PHE A 119 10.10 10.44 23.42
N LYS A 120 10.22 10.05 24.68
CA LYS A 120 9.22 9.23 25.38
C LYS A 120 7.85 9.91 25.43
N GLU A 121 7.80 11.21 25.74
CA GLU A 121 6.58 11.98 25.75
C GLU A 121 5.89 11.99 24.38
N ARG A 122 6.64 12.24 23.32
CA ARG A 122 6.12 12.22 21.94
C ARG A 122 5.67 10.84 21.49
N LEU A 123 6.36 9.77 21.87
CA LEU A 123 5.90 8.42 21.59
C LEU A 123 4.60 8.10 22.35
N ALA A 124 4.48 8.51 23.62
CA ALA A 124 3.24 8.34 24.38
C ALA A 124 2.07 9.10 23.72
N TYR A 125 2.34 10.32 23.19
CA TYR A 125 1.35 11.06 22.40
C TYR A 125 0.93 10.28 21.15
N LEU A 126 1.85 9.77 20.32
CA LEU A 126 1.54 8.97 19.14
C LEU A 126 0.76 7.71 19.52
N ASN A 127 1.19 7.01 20.55
CA ASN A 127 0.51 5.81 21.05
C ASN A 127 -0.95 6.08 21.43
N SER A 128 -1.24 7.27 22.00
CA SER A 128 -2.61 7.67 22.37
C SER A 128 -3.50 8.03 21.17
N LYS A 129 -2.93 8.27 19.99
CA LYS A 129 -3.63 8.74 18.78
C LYS A 129 -3.80 7.67 17.71
N THR A 130 -3.09 6.58 17.82
CA THR A 130 -3.03 5.53 16.81
C THR A 130 -3.42 4.18 17.38
N PRO A 131 -3.90 3.23 16.58
CA PRO A 131 -4.20 1.88 17.03
C PRO A 131 -2.96 0.97 17.16
N PHE A 132 -1.77 1.53 17.03
CA PHE A 132 -0.51 0.82 17.16
C PHE A 132 -0.01 0.82 18.60
N ASN A 133 0.79 -0.18 18.95
CA ASN A 133 1.45 -0.23 20.26
C ASN A 133 2.85 0.38 20.19
N ILE A 134 2.91 1.73 20.23
CA ILE A 134 4.15 2.48 20.10
C ILE A 134 4.80 2.67 21.48
N GLU A 135 5.65 1.72 21.86
CA GLU A 135 6.39 1.79 23.11
C GLU A 135 7.82 2.28 22.90
N TYR A 136 8.34 3.00 23.90
CA TYR A 136 9.74 3.40 23.91
C TYR A 136 10.66 2.17 23.95
N ASN A 137 11.64 2.17 23.08
CA ASN A 137 12.79 1.30 23.17
C ASN A 137 14.02 1.99 22.56
N GLU A 138 15.21 1.58 23.04
CA GLU A 138 16.47 2.18 22.61
C GLU A 138 16.75 2.04 21.12
N ILE A 139 16.27 0.97 20.49
CA ILE A 139 16.42 0.75 19.04
C ILE A 139 15.67 1.81 18.25
N LEU A 140 14.42 2.08 18.63
CA LEU A 140 13.60 3.10 17.96
C LEU A 140 14.20 4.50 18.14
N GLU A 141 14.68 4.82 19.36
CA GLU A 141 15.37 6.09 19.63
C GLU A 141 16.61 6.26 18.76
N ALA A 142 17.45 5.22 18.68
CA ALA A 142 18.67 5.23 17.87
C ALA A 142 18.35 5.43 16.37
N ILE A 143 17.29 4.79 15.84
CA ILE A 143 16.86 4.95 14.45
C ILE A 143 16.39 6.40 14.20
N VAL A 144 15.54 6.95 15.07
CA VAL A 144 15.02 8.31 14.91
C VAL A 144 16.16 9.33 14.97
N LYS A 145 17.07 9.23 15.95
CA LYS A 145 18.25 10.11 16.04
C LYS A 145 19.14 10.00 14.79
N SER A 146 19.40 8.78 14.32
CA SER A 146 20.15 8.59 13.07
C SER A 146 19.48 9.22 11.86
N PHE A 147 18.16 9.11 11.75
CA PHE A 147 17.41 9.72 10.64
C PHE A 147 17.42 11.24 10.73
N LEU A 148 17.26 11.82 11.92
CA LEU A 148 17.37 13.25 12.14
C LEU A 148 18.76 13.78 11.77
N LYS A 149 19.80 13.04 12.09
CA LYS A 149 21.17 13.43 11.79
C LYS A 149 21.52 13.33 10.31
N HIS A 150 21.12 12.26 9.63
CA HIS A 150 21.66 11.92 8.31
C HIS A 150 20.66 11.98 7.16
N LYS A 151 19.35 12.15 7.44
CA LYS A 151 18.31 12.01 6.43
C LYS A 151 17.28 13.14 6.40
N LYS A 152 17.48 14.26 7.10
CA LYS A 152 16.54 15.40 7.11
C LYS A 152 16.15 15.85 5.71
N ASP A 153 17.13 16.04 4.81
CA ASP A 153 16.86 16.47 3.43
C ASP A 153 16.07 15.45 2.62
N LYS A 154 16.27 14.15 2.91
CA LYS A 154 15.47 13.08 2.28
C LYS A 154 14.03 13.13 2.76
N TYR A 155 13.83 13.36 4.06
CA TYR A 155 12.48 13.47 4.62
C TYR A 155 11.75 14.74 4.14
N ALA A 156 12.46 15.86 3.93
CA ALA A 156 11.90 17.05 3.29
C ALA A 156 11.33 16.73 1.88
N LYS A 157 12.07 15.97 1.07
CA LYS A 157 11.60 15.50 -0.25
C LYS A 157 10.47 14.47 -0.15
N LEU A 158 10.45 13.66 0.92
CA LEU A 158 9.36 12.71 1.16
C LEU A 158 8.06 13.42 1.56
N LEU A 159 8.14 14.48 2.37
CA LEU A 159 7.00 15.33 2.72
C LEU A 159 6.40 16.00 1.48
N GLU A 160 7.25 16.50 0.56
CA GLU A 160 6.80 17.04 -0.72
C GLU A 160 6.02 16.00 -1.54
N LYS A 161 6.54 14.78 -1.69
CA LYS A 161 5.83 13.70 -2.38
C LYS A 161 4.56 13.28 -1.66
N ALA A 162 4.59 13.26 -0.34
CA ALA A 162 3.46 12.89 0.51
C ALA A 162 2.28 13.83 0.31
N SER A 163 2.51 15.12 0.10
CA SER A 163 1.43 16.09 -0.19
C SER A 163 0.61 15.71 -1.43
N TYR A 164 1.22 15.02 -2.40
CA TYR A 164 0.53 14.50 -3.58
C TYR A 164 -0.14 13.13 -3.32
N TYR A 165 0.58 12.16 -2.73
CA TYR A 165 0.10 10.78 -2.65
C TYR A 165 -0.79 10.50 -1.44
N PHE A 166 -0.56 11.15 -0.29
CA PHE A 166 -1.28 10.85 0.95
C PHE A 166 -2.78 11.06 0.86
N PRO A 167 -3.32 12.12 0.26
CA PRO A 167 -4.77 12.28 0.16
C PRO A 167 -5.46 11.09 -0.52
N MET A 168 -4.88 10.55 -1.59
CA MET A 168 -5.39 9.37 -2.28
C MET A 168 -5.23 8.10 -1.44
N ILE A 169 -4.07 7.93 -0.80
CA ILE A 169 -3.79 6.76 0.04
C ILE A 169 -4.74 6.74 1.24
N GLU A 170 -4.89 7.86 1.94
CA GLU A 170 -5.78 8.00 3.11
C GLU A 170 -7.24 7.72 2.74
N ALA A 171 -7.72 8.23 1.62
CA ALA A 171 -9.07 7.94 1.13
C ALA A 171 -9.30 6.44 0.90
N GLN A 172 -8.30 5.72 0.37
CA GLN A 172 -8.39 4.27 0.19
C GLN A 172 -8.29 3.52 1.52
N LEU A 173 -7.38 3.91 2.41
CA LEU A 173 -7.26 3.30 3.75
C LEU A 173 -8.57 3.43 4.52
N ALA A 174 -9.17 4.62 4.56
CA ALA A 174 -10.46 4.89 5.20
C ALA A 174 -11.58 4.02 4.61
N LYS A 175 -11.65 3.88 3.27
CA LYS A 175 -12.63 3.02 2.58
C LYS A 175 -12.58 1.56 3.02
N TYR A 176 -11.41 1.07 3.44
CA TYR A 176 -11.19 -0.32 3.86
C TYR A 176 -11.11 -0.50 5.37
N ASP A 177 -11.42 0.53 6.18
CA ASP A 177 -11.31 0.55 7.64
C ASP A 177 -9.89 0.15 8.12
N ILE A 178 -8.89 0.78 7.52
CA ILE A 178 -7.47 0.57 7.84
C ILE A 178 -6.93 1.85 8.48
N PRO A 179 -6.09 1.77 9.53
CA PRO A 179 -5.48 2.94 10.12
C PRO A 179 -4.78 3.83 9.09
N LEU A 180 -5.01 5.14 9.18
CA LEU A 180 -4.47 6.10 8.21
C LEU A 180 -2.94 6.16 8.26
N GLU A 181 -2.34 5.80 9.37
CA GLU A 181 -0.90 5.70 9.57
C GLU A 181 -0.25 4.68 8.64
N MET A 182 -1.01 3.70 8.12
CA MET A 182 -0.51 2.77 7.11
C MET A 182 -0.05 3.48 5.83
N LYS A 183 -0.35 4.76 5.62
CA LYS A 183 0.24 5.59 4.56
C LYS A 183 1.77 5.61 4.61
N TYR A 184 2.36 5.55 5.82
CA TYR A 184 3.82 5.54 5.99
C TYR A 184 4.47 4.26 5.48
N LEU A 185 3.69 3.19 5.28
CA LEU A 185 4.19 1.96 4.67
C LEU A 185 4.68 2.20 3.23
N ALA A 186 3.95 3.00 2.43
CA ALA A 186 4.39 3.35 1.07
C ALA A 186 5.69 4.20 1.07
N VAL A 187 5.94 4.95 2.15
CA VAL A 187 7.22 5.65 2.35
C VAL A 187 8.35 4.65 2.59
N VAL A 188 8.12 3.69 3.50
CA VAL A 188 9.11 2.65 3.84
C VAL A 188 9.43 1.77 2.63
N GLU A 189 8.42 1.35 1.87
CA GLU A 189 8.57 0.43 0.74
C GLU A 189 9.30 1.04 -0.46
N SER A 190 8.97 2.28 -0.82
CA SER A 190 9.42 2.86 -2.09
C SER A 190 9.89 4.30 -2.03
N ALA A 191 9.90 4.93 -0.86
CA ALA A 191 10.07 6.38 -0.74
C ALA A 191 9.05 7.15 -1.61
N LEU A 192 7.80 6.66 -1.66
CA LEU A 192 6.73 7.18 -2.51
C LEU A 192 7.12 7.25 -4.00
N ASN A 193 7.78 6.22 -4.50
CA ASN A 193 8.16 6.13 -5.91
C ASN A 193 7.36 5.03 -6.63
N PRO A 194 6.37 5.38 -7.48
CA PRO A 194 5.58 4.40 -8.21
C PRO A 194 6.37 3.62 -9.26
N ASN A 195 7.55 4.10 -9.64
CA ASN A 195 8.45 3.45 -10.58
C ASN A 195 9.53 2.61 -9.90
N ALA A 196 9.54 2.53 -8.56
CA ALA A 196 10.51 1.73 -7.83
C ALA A 196 10.40 0.26 -8.26
N LYS A 197 11.56 -0.33 -8.53
CA LYS A 197 11.70 -1.76 -8.84
C LYS A 197 12.87 -2.31 -8.05
N SER A 198 12.58 -3.35 -7.29
CA SER A 198 13.65 -4.10 -6.67
C SER A 198 14.25 -5.10 -7.68
N PRO A 199 15.51 -5.53 -7.53
CA PRO A 199 16.12 -6.55 -8.36
C PRO A 199 15.38 -7.92 -8.33
N VAL A 200 14.64 -8.26 -7.28
CA VAL A 200 13.76 -9.44 -7.23
C VAL A 200 12.41 -9.23 -7.90
N GLY A 201 12.13 -7.99 -8.36
CA GLY A 201 10.95 -7.68 -9.14
C GLY A 201 9.75 -7.16 -8.35
N ALA A 202 9.92 -6.81 -7.06
CA ALA A 202 8.94 -5.99 -6.36
C ALA A 202 8.81 -4.63 -7.06
N THR A 203 7.59 -4.10 -7.19
CA THR A 203 7.36 -2.92 -8.05
C THR A 203 6.32 -1.99 -7.44
N GLY A 204 6.52 -0.68 -7.61
CA GLY A 204 5.55 0.36 -7.33
C GLY A 204 5.62 0.94 -5.92
N LEU A 205 4.66 1.81 -5.58
CA LEU A 205 4.56 2.46 -4.27
C LEU A 205 4.60 1.47 -3.11
N TRP A 206 3.97 0.30 -3.31
CA TRP A 206 3.71 -0.73 -2.31
C TRP A 206 4.60 -1.95 -2.48
N GLN A 207 5.59 -1.91 -3.35
CA GLN A 207 6.55 -2.97 -3.63
C GLN A 207 5.91 -4.36 -3.80
N PHE A 208 4.83 -4.43 -4.56
CA PHE A 208 4.19 -5.72 -4.83
C PHE A 208 5.09 -6.64 -5.64
N MET A 209 5.31 -7.84 -5.11
CA MET A 209 5.79 -8.96 -5.90
C MET A 209 4.76 -9.31 -6.98
N TYR A 210 5.20 -9.81 -8.13
CA TYR A 210 4.32 -10.13 -9.25
C TYR A 210 3.15 -11.05 -8.85
N GLN A 211 3.42 -12.10 -8.09
CA GLN A 211 2.40 -13.07 -7.68
C GLN A 211 1.40 -12.47 -6.69
N THR A 212 1.90 -11.74 -5.70
CA THR A 212 1.04 -11.06 -4.72
C THR A 212 0.18 -10.02 -5.41
N GLY A 213 0.76 -9.17 -6.27
CA GLY A 213 -0.02 -8.21 -7.06
C GLY A 213 -1.14 -8.86 -7.86
N LYS A 214 -0.87 -10.01 -8.46
CA LYS A 214 -1.87 -10.74 -9.23
C LYS A 214 -2.99 -11.34 -8.37
N GLN A 215 -2.71 -11.79 -7.15
CA GLN A 215 -3.74 -12.23 -6.19
C GLN A 215 -4.72 -11.11 -5.86
N PHE A 216 -4.25 -9.87 -5.88
CA PHE A 216 -5.06 -8.67 -5.65
C PHE A 216 -5.45 -7.94 -6.94
N ASN A 217 -5.51 -8.69 -8.08
CA ASN A 217 -6.00 -8.25 -9.39
C ASN A 217 -5.16 -7.18 -10.09
N LEU A 218 -3.88 -7.01 -9.73
CA LEU A 218 -2.96 -6.16 -10.48
C LEU A 218 -2.45 -6.89 -11.73
N ASN A 219 -2.71 -6.31 -12.89
CA ASN A 219 -2.30 -6.90 -14.17
C ASN A 219 -0.93 -6.41 -14.59
N VAL A 220 -0.16 -7.33 -15.19
CA VAL A 220 1.14 -7.00 -15.77
C VAL A 220 1.20 -7.55 -17.20
N SER A 221 1.55 -6.69 -18.13
CA SER A 221 1.70 -7.02 -19.55
C SER A 221 3.01 -6.45 -20.11
N SER A 222 3.20 -6.58 -21.42
CA SER A 222 4.34 -5.92 -22.10
C SER A 222 4.23 -4.39 -22.07
N TYR A 223 3.04 -3.82 -22.01
CA TYR A 223 2.79 -2.38 -22.03
C TYR A 223 2.46 -1.78 -20.66
N VAL A 224 1.79 -2.52 -19.82
CA VAL A 224 1.23 -2.01 -18.55
C VAL A 224 1.73 -2.84 -17.37
N ASP A 225 2.05 -2.16 -16.27
CA ASP A 225 2.31 -2.77 -14.97
C ASP A 225 1.47 -2.04 -13.92
N GLU A 226 0.31 -2.60 -13.56
CA GLU A 226 -0.61 -1.97 -12.60
C GLU A 226 -0.07 -1.93 -11.16
N ARG A 227 1.07 -2.57 -10.88
CA ARG A 227 1.77 -2.40 -9.60
C ARG A 227 2.37 -1.00 -9.48
N SER A 228 2.66 -0.34 -10.61
CA SER A 228 3.08 1.06 -10.69
C SER A 228 1.92 2.04 -10.73
N ASP A 229 0.69 1.60 -10.97
CA ASP A 229 -0.50 2.43 -10.88
C ASP A 229 -0.77 2.80 -9.42
N ALA A 230 -0.68 4.08 -9.08
CA ALA A 230 -0.76 4.52 -7.69
C ALA A 230 -2.12 4.18 -7.05
N GLN A 231 -3.20 4.35 -7.77
CA GLN A 231 -4.56 4.12 -7.26
C GLN A 231 -4.88 2.63 -7.16
N LYS A 232 -4.63 1.85 -8.22
CA LYS A 232 -4.90 0.41 -8.24
C LYS A 232 -4.02 -0.35 -7.25
N SER A 233 -2.74 0.01 -7.17
CA SER A 233 -1.83 -0.64 -6.22
C SER A 233 -2.15 -0.28 -4.76
N THR A 234 -2.63 0.94 -4.48
CA THR A 234 -3.11 1.30 -3.14
C THR A 234 -4.35 0.51 -2.75
N GLU A 235 -5.32 0.37 -3.66
CA GLU A 235 -6.49 -0.48 -3.40
C GLU A 235 -6.08 -1.95 -3.13
N ALA A 236 -5.16 -2.48 -3.90
CA ALA A 236 -4.62 -3.82 -3.70
C ALA A 236 -3.89 -3.96 -2.34
N ALA A 237 -3.10 -2.94 -1.94
CA ALA A 237 -2.43 -2.90 -0.64
C ALA A 237 -3.41 -2.88 0.52
N CYS A 238 -4.49 -2.10 0.42
CA CYS A 238 -5.56 -2.08 1.43
C CYS A 238 -6.19 -3.48 1.58
N LYS A 239 -6.52 -4.16 0.48
CA LYS A 239 -7.06 -5.53 0.51
C LYS A 239 -6.08 -6.51 1.17
N TYR A 240 -4.80 -6.40 0.87
CA TYR A 240 -3.77 -7.25 1.44
C TYR A 240 -3.57 -6.97 2.93
N LEU A 241 -3.45 -5.70 3.35
CA LEU A 241 -3.34 -5.30 4.76
C LEU A 241 -4.54 -5.77 5.58
N LYS A 242 -5.77 -5.63 5.03
CA LYS A 242 -6.98 -6.13 5.69
C LYS A 242 -6.95 -7.66 5.88
N ALA A 243 -6.49 -8.40 4.88
CA ALA A 243 -6.32 -9.86 4.98
C ALA A 243 -5.27 -10.25 6.03
N LEU A 244 -4.16 -9.53 6.11
CA LEU A 244 -3.13 -9.75 7.12
C LEU A 244 -3.64 -9.42 8.53
N ASN A 245 -4.33 -8.30 8.69
CA ASN A 245 -4.93 -7.94 9.99
C ASN A 245 -6.02 -8.92 10.41
N ASN A 246 -6.83 -9.42 9.50
CA ASN A 246 -7.80 -10.48 9.80
C ASN A 246 -7.13 -11.77 10.31
N THR A 247 -5.92 -12.06 9.83
CA THR A 247 -5.14 -13.25 10.26
C THR A 247 -4.50 -13.06 11.62
N PHE A 248 -3.91 -11.91 11.87
CA PHE A 248 -3.11 -11.67 13.06
C PHE A 248 -3.83 -10.91 14.16
N GLN A 249 -4.87 -10.14 13.84
CA GLN A 249 -5.62 -9.26 14.76
C GLN A 249 -4.71 -8.27 15.50
N ASP A 250 -3.61 -7.87 14.83
CA ASP A 250 -2.58 -6.99 15.37
C ASP A 250 -1.88 -6.30 14.19
N TRP A 251 -1.79 -4.98 14.21
CA TRP A 251 -1.24 -4.20 13.10
C TRP A 251 0.29 -4.31 13.00
N ASP A 252 1.00 -4.48 14.11
CA ASP A 252 2.46 -4.69 14.10
C ASP A 252 2.82 -6.03 13.47
N LEU A 253 2.04 -7.07 13.81
CA LEU A 253 2.17 -8.37 13.17
C LEU A 253 1.75 -8.35 11.70
N ALA A 254 0.74 -7.54 11.34
CA ALA A 254 0.36 -7.34 9.95
C ALA A 254 1.46 -6.63 9.15
N LEU A 255 2.12 -5.61 9.71
CA LEU A 255 3.30 -4.96 9.12
C LEU A 255 4.46 -5.94 8.94
N ALA A 256 4.78 -6.72 9.97
CA ALA A 256 5.82 -7.74 9.90
C ALA A 256 5.49 -8.80 8.81
N ALA A 257 4.20 -9.16 8.68
CA ALA A 257 3.74 -10.12 7.69
C ALA A 257 3.68 -9.53 6.28
N TYR A 258 3.42 -8.24 6.14
CA TYR A 258 3.53 -7.56 4.85
C TYR A 258 4.94 -7.66 4.29
N ASN A 259 5.93 -7.40 5.14
CA ASN A 259 7.34 -7.47 4.80
C ASN A 259 7.82 -8.91 4.53
N SER A 260 7.67 -9.84 5.47
CA SER A 260 8.27 -11.18 5.38
C SER A 260 7.35 -12.30 4.92
N GLY A 261 6.08 -11.98 4.69
CA GLY A 261 5.03 -12.96 4.47
C GLY A 261 4.45 -13.54 5.77
N PRO A 262 3.16 -13.91 5.77
CA PRO A 262 2.45 -14.40 6.97
C PRO A 262 3.04 -15.70 7.53
N GLY A 263 3.64 -16.53 6.68
CA GLY A 263 4.28 -17.78 7.12
C GLY A 263 5.47 -17.57 8.06
N ASN A 264 6.29 -16.55 7.84
CA ASN A 264 7.44 -16.24 8.69
C ASN A 264 7.00 -15.70 10.05
N VAL A 265 5.99 -14.84 10.08
CA VAL A 265 5.40 -14.34 11.34
C VAL A 265 4.79 -15.50 12.15
N SER A 266 4.03 -16.39 11.50
CA SER A 266 3.46 -17.57 12.17
C SER A 266 4.53 -18.52 12.71
N LYS A 267 5.65 -18.70 12.00
CA LYS A 267 6.83 -19.44 12.50
C LYS A 267 7.43 -18.78 13.73
N ALA A 268 7.60 -17.45 13.70
CA ALA A 268 8.15 -16.68 14.82
C ALA A 268 7.26 -16.79 16.06
N ILE A 269 5.93 -16.67 15.91
CA ILE A 269 4.96 -16.87 17.00
C ILE A 269 5.11 -18.26 17.63
N ARG A 270 5.20 -19.34 16.83
CA ARG A 270 5.41 -20.69 17.36
C ARG A 270 6.74 -20.84 18.10
N ARG A 271 7.83 -20.25 17.58
CA ARG A 271 9.15 -20.28 18.25
C ARG A 271 9.15 -19.49 19.54
N ALA A 272 8.39 -18.41 19.60
CA ALA A 272 8.17 -17.59 20.78
C ALA A 272 7.11 -18.18 21.74
N LYS A 273 6.86 -19.50 21.72
CA LYS A 273 5.91 -20.18 22.59
C LYS A 273 4.45 -19.67 22.50
N GLY A 274 4.05 -19.13 21.35
CA GLY A 274 2.69 -18.66 21.09
C GLY A 274 2.43 -17.18 21.41
N TYR A 275 3.43 -16.43 21.88
CA TYR A 275 3.26 -14.98 22.08
C TYR A 275 2.93 -14.29 20.77
N ARG A 276 1.89 -13.43 20.78
CA ARG A 276 1.37 -12.73 19.60
C ARG A 276 1.63 -11.21 19.67
N ASN A 277 2.73 -10.80 20.21
CA ASN A 277 3.20 -9.43 20.23
C ASN A 277 4.49 -9.32 19.42
N TYR A 278 4.61 -8.30 18.58
CA TYR A 278 5.75 -8.11 17.69
C TYR A 278 7.09 -8.14 18.46
N TRP A 279 7.18 -7.42 19.58
CA TRP A 279 8.43 -7.30 20.34
C TRP A 279 8.88 -8.65 20.94
N ASN A 280 7.92 -9.50 21.32
CA ASN A 280 8.22 -10.84 21.86
C ASN A 280 8.64 -11.83 20.75
N ILE A 281 8.21 -11.64 19.51
CA ILE A 281 8.58 -12.54 18.40
C ILE A 281 9.74 -11.99 17.58
N ARG A 282 10.16 -10.77 17.80
CA ARG A 282 11.14 -10.03 17.00
C ARG A 282 12.43 -10.79 16.77
N ASP A 283 12.97 -11.44 17.80
CA ASP A 283 14.23 -12.20 17.72
C ASP A 283 14.11 -13.50 16.89
N PHE A 284 12.89 -13.93 16.61
CA PHE A 284 12.59 -15.10 15.77
C PHE A 284 12.21 -14.74 14.34
N LEU A 285 12.08 -13.44 14.05
CA LEU A 285 11.81 -12.92 12.71
C LEU A 285 13.11 -12.85 11.88
N PRO A 286 13.02 -12.85 10.55
CA PRO A 286 14.14 -12.46 9.70
C PRO A 286 14.69 -11.09 10.14
N ARG A 287 16.01 -10.93 10.05
CA ARG A 287 16.71 -9.74 10.57
C ARG A 287 16.11 -8.41 10.10
N GLU A 288 15.69 -8.36 8.87
CA GLU A 288 15.09 -7.18 8.25
C GLU A 288 13.68 -6.92 8.76
N THR A 289 12.86 -7.95 8.87
CA THR A 289 11.53 -7.85 9.47
C THR A 289 11.63 -7.41 10.93
N ALA A 290 12.66 -7.85 11.64
CA ALA A 290 12.98 -7.41 13.01
C ALA A 290 13.33 -5.91 13.10
N SER A 291 13.67 -5.26 12.01
CA SER A 291 13.95 -3.81 11.94
C SER A 291 12.79 -3.03 11.27
N TYR A 292 11.88 -3.73 10.61
CA TYR A 292 10.86 -3.11 9.74
C TYR A 292 9.84 -2.26 10.52
N VAL A 293 9.25 -2.82 11.57
CA VAL A 293 8.27 -2.09 12.42
C VAL A 293 8.92 -0.89 13.13
N PRO A 294 10.13 -1.01 13.73
CA PRO A 294 10.84 0.17 14.26
C PRO A 294 11.09 1.26 13.22
N ILE A 295 11.40 0.90 11.96
CA ILE A 295 11.58 1.87 10.86
C ILE A 295 10.26 2.52 10.47
N PHE A 296 9.18 1.76 10.43
CA PHE A 296 7.85 2.29 10.19
C PHE A 296 7.47 3.33 11.27
N TYR A 297 7.70 3.03 12.54
CA TYR A 297 7.47 3.97 13.65
C TYR A 297 8.39 5.20 13.61
N ALA A 298 9.66 5.00 13.27
CA ALA A 298 10.57 6.12 13.09
C ALA A 298 10.14 7.03 11.93
N THR A 299 9.64 6.43 10.83
CA THR A 299 9.11 7.19 9.70
C THR A 299 7.85 7.97 10.11
N MET A 300 6.91 7.34 10.80
CA MET A 300 5.74 8.02 11.36
C MET A 300 6.15 9.18 12.26
N TYR A 301 7.06 8.96 13.21
CA TYR A 301 7.56 9.99 14.10
C TYR A 301 8.12 11.21 13.34
N LEU A 302 8.93 10.97 12.31
CA LEU A 302 9.54 12.05 11.55
C LEU A 302 8.53 12.85 10.71
N PHE A 303 7.46 12.23 10.26
CA PHE A 303 6.38 12.92 9.57
C PHE A 303 5.51 13.73 10.54
N GLU A 304 5.12 13.13 11.67
CA GLU A 304 4.24 13.77 12.66
C GLU A 304 4.94 14.93 13.40
N PHE A 305 6.24 14.86 13.60
CA PHE A 305 7.04 15.88 14.27
C PHE A 305 8.00 16.63 13.33
N ALA A 306 7.69 16.65 12.02
CA ALA A 306 8.55 17.29 11.03
C ALA A 306 8.86 18.75 11.35
N ASP A 307 7.84 19.53 11.71
CA ASP A 307 7.97 20.96 11.98
C ASP A 307 8.89 21.24 13.18
N VAL A 308 8.75 20.48 14.26
CA VAL A 308 9.60 20.65 15.46
C VAL A 308 11.05 20.24 15.23
N HIS A 309 11.31 19.43 14.22
CA HIS A 309 12.65 19.07 13.77
C HIS A 309 13.17 19.90 12.60
N ASN A 310 12.46 20.99 12.23
CA ASN A 310 12.80 21.85 11.09
C ASN A 310 12.95 21.07 9.77
N ILE A 311 12.12 20.05 9.56
CA ILE A 311 12.03 19.32 8.28
C ILE A 311 10.90 19.97 7.49
N LYS A 312 11.23 20.77 6.49
CA LYS A 312 10.26 21.51 5.68
C LYS A 312 10.25 20.99 4.26
N ALA A 313 9.06 20.65 3.76
CA ALA A 313 8.87 20.32 2.36
C ALA A 313 8.96 21.59 1.50
N SER A 314 9.45 21.47 0.26
CA SER A 314 9.16 22.43 -0.78
C SER A 314 7.69 22.30 -1.21
N GLU A 315 7.11 23.39 -1.71
CA GLU A 315 5.74 23.31 -2.25
C GLU A 315 5.68 22.40 -3.48
N ASN A 316 4.76 21.47 -3.46
CA ASN A 316 4.49 20.64 -4.63
C ASN A 316 3.64 21.44 -5.63
N LYS A 317 4.11 21.50 -6.87
CA LYS A 317 3.44 22.23 -7.96
C LYS A 317 2.14 21.60 -8.43
N LEU A 318 1.91 20.32 -8.11
CA LEU A 318 0.72 19.57 -8.53
C LEU A 318 0.12 18.86 -7.32
N GLN A 319 -1.17 19.06 -7.11
CA GLN A 319 -1.93 18.40 -6.06
C GLN A 319 -2.76 17.24 -6.65
N PHE A 320 -3.00 16.19 -5.87
CA PHE A 320 -3.76 15.03 -6.33
C PHE A 320 -5.16 15.39 -6.84
N PHE A 321 -5.85 16.33 -6.20
CA PHE A 321 -7.20 16.77 -6.60
C PHE A 321 -7.22 17.61 -7.88
N GLU A 322 -6.08 18.03 -8.41
CA GLU A 322 -5.95 18.78 -9.67
C GLU A 322 -5.81 17.89 -10.90
N VAL A 323 -5.88 16.57 -10.72
CA VAL A 323 -5.82 15.59 -11.83
C VAL A 323 -7.16 14.89 -12.02
N ASP A 324 -7.36 14.38 -13.21
CA ASP A 324 -8.50 13.54 -13.56
C ASP A 324 -8.11 12.53 -14.64
N SER A 325 -8.96 11.55 -14.90
CA SER A 325 -8.68 10.46 -15.84
C SER A 325 -9.64 10.46 -17.02
N ILE A 326 -9.09 10.18 -18.21
CA ILE A 326 -9.86 10.00 -19.43
C ILE A 326 -9.65 8.60 -19.96
N ARG A 327 -10.74 7.93 -20.34
CA ARG A 327 -10.66 6.65 -21.04
C ARG A 327 -10.21 6.89 -22.48
N VAL A 328 -9.16 6.19 -22.89
CA VAL A 328 -8.61 6.27 -24.25
C VAL A 328 -9.34 5.28 -25.15
N GLN A 329 -9.81 5.73 -26.30
CA GLN A 329 -10.58 4.93 -27.27
C GLN A 329 -9.72 4.19 -28.29
N GLN A 330 -8.51 4.69 -28.55
CA GLN A 330 -7.53 4.08 -29.46
C GLN A 330 -6.16 4.03 -28.81
N GLN A 331 -5.32 3.08 -29.21
CA GLN A 331 -3.95 3.02 -28.73
C GLN A 331 -3.22 4.31 -29.09
N ILE A 332 -2.52 4.88 -28.11
CA ILE A 332 -1.81 6.15 -28.26
C ILE A 332 -0.52 6.14 -27.43
N THR A 333 0.51 6.86 -27.90
CA THR A 333 1.78 7.06 -27.18
C THR A 333 1.81 8.43 -26.50
N PHE A 334 2.65 8.58 -25.49
CA PHE A 334 2.86 9.88 -24.84
C PHE A 334 3.42 10.91 -25.82
N ASP A 335 4.29 10.50 -26.75
CA ASP A 335 4.79 11.40 -27.80
C ASP A 335 3.66 11.94 -28.69
N GLN A 336 2.73 11.10 -29.08
CA GLN A 336 1.56 11.52 -29.87
C GLN A 336 0.67 12.50 -29.10
N ILE A 337 0.51 12.31 -27.79
CA ILE A 337 -0.25 13.22 -26.93
C ILE A 337 0.45 14.59 -26.84
N THR A 338 1.78 14.62 -26.60
CA THR A 338 2.52 15.87 -26.46
C THR A 338 2.61 16.69 -27.75
N GLN A 339 2.47 16.05 -28.91
CA GLN A 339 2.36 16.76 -30.18
C GLN A 339 0.99 17.43 -30.41
N ALA A 340 -0.04 16.94 -29.75
CA ALA A 340 -1.41 17.40 -29.94
C ALA A 340 -1.86 18.42 -28.88
N ILE A 341 -1.37 18.31 -27.65
CA ILE A 341 -1.66 19.22 -26.54
C ILE A 341 -0.36 19.68 -25.88
N PRO A 342 -0.27 20.94 -25.38
CA PRO A 342 0.96 21.52 -24.84
C PRO A 342 1.24 21.04 -23.40
N ILE A 343 1.36 19.73 -23.20
CA ILE A 343 1.70 19.10 -21.93
C ILE A 343 3.12 18.54 -21.98
N GLU A 344 3.87 18.74 -20.90
CA GLU A 344 5.21 18.17 -20.79
C GLU A 344 5.16 16.64 -20.64
N LYS A 345 5.99 15.94 -21.37
CA LYS A 345 6.08 14.49 -21.33
C LYS A 345 6.41 13.94 -19.91
N ASN A 346 7.20 14.69 -19.13
CA ASN A 346 7.53 14.30 -17.77
C ASN A 346 6.30 14.32 -16.85
N VAL A 347 5.35 15.24 -17.08
CA VAL A 347 4.06 15.25 -16.36
C VAL A 347 3.25 14.01 -16.70
N LEU A 348 3.18 13.63 -17.99
CA LEU A 348 2.51 12.38 -18.40
C LEU A 348 3.13 11.15 -17.75
N LYS A 349 4.47 11.05 -17.72
CA LYS A 349 5.19 9.95 -17.07
C LYS A 349 4.95 9.89 -15.56
N PHE A 350 4.91 11.04 -14.91
CA PHE A 350 4.65 11.14 -13.48
C PHE A 350 3.23 10.68 -13.13
N LEU A 351 2.25 11.11 -13.91
CA LEU A 351 0.84 10.80 -13.69
C LEU A 351 0.43 9.39 -14.14
N ASN A 352 1.21 8.79 -15.07
CA ASN A 352 0.86 7.51 -15.70
C ASN A 352 2.03 6.50 -15.64
N PRO A 353 2.60 6.24 -14.46
CA PRO A 353 3.81 5.42 -14.33
C PRO A 353 3.60 3.94 -14.69
N GLN A 354 2.34 3.48 -14.78
CA GLN A 354 1.98 2.11 -15.16
C GLN A 354 2.28 1.78 -16.62
N TYR A 355 2.43 2.78 -17.51
CA TYR A 355 2.67 2.54 -18.94
C TYR A 355 4.17 2.44 -19.26
N LYS A 356 4.68 1.21 -19.34
CA LYS A 356 6.11 0.88 -19.43
C LYS A 356 6.82 1.44 -20.67
N LEU A 357 6.14 1.48 -21.80
CA LEU A 357 6.67 1.92 -23.09
C LEU A 357 6.10 3.27 -23.50
N GLU A 358 5.51 3.99 -22.53
CA GLU A 358 4.81 5.25 -22.80
C GLU A 358 3.66 5.05 -23.82
N ILE A 359 3.06 3.85 -23.83
CA ILE A 359 1.97 3.45 -24.72
C ILE A 359 0.76 3.09 -23.89
N ILE A 360 -0.37 3.75 -24.15
CA ILE A 360 -1.67 3.42 -23.56
C ILE A 360 -2.37 2.47 -24.53
N PRO A 361 -2.49 1.18 -24.21
CA PRO A 361 -3.14 0.23 -25.10
C PRO A 361 -4.67 0.26 -24.92
N VAL A 362 -5.41 -0.09 -25.96
CA VAL A 362 -6.83 -0.42 -25.88
C VAL A 362 -6.99 -1.93 -26.00
N ILE A 363 -7.38 -2.56 -24.92
CA ILE A 363 -7.52 -4.02 -24.83
C ILE A 363 -8.95 -4.35 -24.40
N LYS A 364 -9.53 -5.34 -25.06
CA LYS A 364 -10.88 -5.83 -24.73
C LYS A 364 -10.95 -6.24 -23.26
N ASP A 365 -11.99 -5.84 -22.56
CA ASP A 365 -12.26 -6.15 -21.16
C ASP A 365 -11.18 -5.60 -20.19
N ARG A 366 -10.44 -4.55 -20.60
CA ARG A 366 -9.50 -3.81 -19.77
C ARG A 366 -9.83 -2.31 -19.83
N ASP A 367 -9.71 -1.66 -18.69
CA ASP A 367 -9.89 -0.23 -18.57
C ASP A 367 -8.53 0.43 -18.30
N TYR A 368 -7.96 1.02 -19.35
CA TYR A 368 -6.73 1.78 -19.30
C TYR A 368 -7.02 3.24 -19.60
N SER A 369 -6.83 4.08 -18.59
CA SER A 369 -7.13 5.51 -18.64
C SER A 369 -5.86 6.33 -18.66
N LEU A 370 -5.92 7.48 -19.31
CA LEU A 370 -4.90 8.53 -19.27
C LEU A 370 -5.23 9.50 -18.14
N VAL A 371 -4.32 9.66 -17.19
CA VAL A 371 -4.42 10.66 -16.13
C VAL A 371 -3.76 11.96 -16.60
N LEU A 372 -4.48 13.06 -16.50
CA LEU A 372 -4.05 14.40 -16.89
C LEU A 372 -4.33 15.42 -15.79
N PRO A 373 -3.61 16.55 -15.73
CA PRO A 373 -4.09 17.71 -14.99
C PRO A 373 -5.43 18.18 -15.53
N LYS A 374 -6.36 18.54 -14.64
CA LYS A 374 -7.72 18.98 -15.01
C LYS A 374 -7.75 20.09 -16.08
N SER A 375 -6.75 20.96 -16.07
CA SER A 375 -6.57 22.02 -17.06
C SER A 375 -6.40 21.52 -18.49
N PHE A 376 -5.93 20.27 -18.69
CA PHE A 376 -5.74 19.67 -20.02
C PHE A 376 -6.86 18.74 -20.45
N ILE A 377 -7.78 18.38 -19.55
CA ILE A 377 -8.90 17.49 -19.85
C ILE A 377 -9.77 18.05 -20.99
N GLY A 378 -10.20 19.32 -20.88
CA GLY A 378 -10.99 19.98 -21.92
C GLY A 378 -10.28 20.03 -23.27
N SER A 379 -8.99 20.36 -23.28
CA SER A 379 -8.17 20.38 -24.49
C SER A 379 -8.03 19.00 -25.14
N PHE A 380 -7.89 17.94 -24.33
CA PHE A 380 -7.85 16.58 -24.86
C PHE A 380 -9.19 16.19 -25.50
N VAL A 381 -10.30 16.36 -24.80
CA VAL A 381 -11.63 15.98 -25.27
C VAL A 381 -12.02 16.75 -26.55
N GLN A 382 -11.77 18.07 -26.61
CA GLN A 382 -12.06 18.89 -27.78
C GLN A 382 -11.25 18.48 -29.04
N ASN A 383 -10.06 17.93 -28.83
CA ASN A 383 -9.16 17.52 -29.91
C ASN A 383 -9.07 16.00 -30.08
N GLU A 384 -9.92 15.21 -29.45
CA GLU A 384 -9.80 13.74 -29.38
C GLU A 384 -9.71 13.11 -30.77
N ASP A 385 -10.63 13.44 -31.70
CA ASP A 385 -10.61 12.93 -33.06
C ASP A 385 -9.33 13.30 -33.82
N ARG A 386 -8.84 14.54 -33.63
CA ARG A 386 -7.62 15.03 -34.27
C ARG A 386 -6.39 14.31 -33.70
N ILE A 387 -6.38 14.05 -32.38
CA ILE A 387 -5.31 13.31 -31.71
C ILE A 387 -5.23 11.90 -32.27
N TYR A 388 -6.35 11.20 -32.41
CA TYR A 388 -6.36 9.83 -32.94
C TYR A 388 -6.05 9.78 -34.44
N ALA A 389 -6.52 10.77 -35.23
CA ALA A 389 -6.14 10.87 -36.63
C ALA A 389 -4.63 11.08 -36.81
N TYR A 390 -4.02 11.95 -35.98
CA TYR A 390 -2.58 12.15 -35.96
C TYR A 390 -1.84 10.87 -35.55
N ALA A 391 -2.27 10.21 -34.47
CA ALA A 391 -1.66 8.97 -33.99
C ALA A 391 -1.67 7.88 -35.09
N LYS A 392 -2.77 7.71 -35.78
CA LYS A 392 -2.91 6.76 -36.90
C LYS A 392 -1.96 7.09 -38.08
N ALA A 393 -1.84 8.38 -38.42
CA ALA A 393 -0.94 8.83 -39.48
C ALA A 393 0.54 8.68 -39.09
N ASP A 394 0.88 8.94 -37.82
CA ASP A 394 2.22 8.75 -37.28
C ASP A 394 2.61 7.26 -37.26
N ASP A 395 1.72 6.40 -36.78
CA ASP A 395 1.97 4.95 -36.75
C ASP A 395 2.13 4.35 -38.16
N ALA A 396 1.44 4.88 -39.17
CA ALA A 396 1.61 4.44 -40.56
C ALA A 396 2.99 4.81 -41.16
N LYS A 397 3.66 5.82 -40.62
CA LYS A 397 5.01 6.25 -41.06
C LYS A 397 6.12 5.56 -40.27
N ARG A 398 5.85 4.78 -39.25
CA ARG A 398 6.84 4.11 -38.42
C ARG A 398 7.60 3.06 -39.25
N GLU A 399 8.91 3.13 -39.24
CA GLU A 399 9.79 2.09 -39.85
C GLU A 399 9.64 0.73 -39.16
N LYS A 400 9.39 0.76 -37.81
CA LYS A 400 9.19 -0.44 -37.01
C LYS A 400 7.84 -0.36 -36.32
N PRO A 401 6.99 -1.39 -36.45
CA PRO A 401 5.70 -1.43 -35.73
C PRO A 401 5.94 -1.41 -34.22
N LEU A 402 4.95 -0.89 -33.48
CA LEU A 402 4.97 -0.97 -32.03
C LEU A 402 5.09 -2.42 -31.57
N PRO A 403 5.76 -2.70 -30.44
CA PRO A 403 5.88 -4.06 -29.91
C PRO A 403 4.53 -4.71 -29.73
N LYS A 404 4.45 -6.02 -29.95
CA LYS A 404 3.18 -6.75 -29.76
C LYS A 404 2.76 -6.73 -28.29
N TYR A 405 1.48 -6.40 -28.05
CA TYR A 405 0.92 -6.56 -26.71
C TYR A 405 0.90 -8.05 -26.32
N THR A 406 1.46 -8.34 -25.16
CA THR A 406 1.46 -9.69 -24.58
C THR A 406 1.21 -9.58 -23.09
N GLU A 407 0.27 -10.37 -22.56
CA GLU A 407 0.12 -10.49 -21.12
C GLU A 407 1.27 -11.31 -20.53
N MET A 408 1.77 -10.88 -19.37
CA MET A 408 2.70 -11.71 -18.61
C MET A 408 1.91 -12.90 -18.06
N ASN A 409 2.13 -14.06 -18.65
CA ASN A 409 1.60 -15.30 -18.13
C ASN A 409 2.33 -15.66 -16.81
N ASN A 410 1.63 -16.31 -15.89
CA ASN A 410 2.18 -16.89 -14.66
C ASN A 410 3.19 -18.00 -14.98
N ARG A 411 4.32 -17.64 -15.59
CA ARG A 411 5.31 -18.60 -16.01
C ARG A 411 6.40 -18.71 -14.94
N ILE A 412 6.43 -19.84 -14.27
CA ILE A 412 7.51 -20.18 -13.34
C ILE A 412 8.53 -21.05 -14.07
N ARG A 413 9.82 -20.74 -13.87
CA ARG A 413 10.94 -21.60 -14.26
C ARG A 413 11.35 -22.43 -13.03
N TYR A 414 10.77 -23.62 -12.88
CA TYR A 414 11.07 -24.51 -11.77
C TYR A 414 12.32 -25.34 -12.04
N LYS A 415 13.32 -25.35 -11.15
CA LYS A 415 14.48 -26.23 -11.21
C LYS A 415 14.19 -27.49 -10.39
N VAL A 416 14.19 -28.64 -11.06
CA VAL A 416 13.91 -29.96 -10.44
C VAL A 416 15.00 -30.27 -9.41
N LYS A 417 14.56 -30.63 -8.20
CA LYS A 417 15.41 -30.99 -7.06
C LYS A 417 15.38 -32.50 -6.80
N ASN A 418 16.30 -32.97 -5.97
CA ASN A 418 16.29 -34.37 -5.53
C ASN A 418 14.96 -34.69 -4.82
N GLY A 419 14.35 -35.82 -5.13
CA GLY A 419 13.06 -36.26 -4.60
C GLY A 419 11.83 -35.63 -5.26
N ASP A 420 12.00 -34.87 -6.35
CA ASP A 420 10.88 -34.36 -7.14
C ASP A 420 10.37 -35.37 -8.16
N PHE A 421 9.05 -35.39 -8.35
CA PHE A 421 8.37 -36.06 -9.44
C PHE A 421 7.21 -35.18 -9.93
N LEU A 422 6.83 -35.34 -11.20
CA LEU A 422 5.85 -34.45 -11.84
C LEU A 422 4.53 -34.33 -11.06
N GLY A 423 4.08 -35.41 -10.41
CA GLY A 423 2.86 -35.38 -9.59
C GLY A 423 2.97 -34.47 -8.35
N LYS A 424 4.14 -34.48 -7.67
CA LYS A 424 4.43 -33.58 -6.55
C LYS A 424 4.44 -32.14 -7.01
N ILE A 425 5.15 -31.86 -8.10
CA ILE A 425 5.23 -30.51 -8.69
C ILE A 425 3.85 -30.05 -9.17
N ALA A 426 3.10 -30.91 -9.86
CA ALA A 426 1.76 -30.59 -10.34
C ALA A 426 0.79 -30.22 -9.21
N ARG A 427 0.83 -30.97 -8.11
CA ARG A 427 0.03 -30.71 -6.90
C ARG A 427 0.42 -29.38 -6.26
N ARG A 428 1.73 -29.11 -6.12
CA ARG A 428 2.27 -27.86 -5.57
C ARG A 428 1.77 -26.61 -6.32
N TYR A 429 1.68 -26.68 -7.64
CA TYR A 429 1.29 -25.53 -8.47
C TYR A 429 -0.18 -25.57 -8.94
N GLY A 430 -0.99 -26.48 -8.39
CA GLY A 430 -2.42 -26.58 -8.71
C GLY A 430 -2.70 -26.91 -10.18
N VAL A 431 -1.80 -27.64 -10.87
CA VAL A 431 -1.89 -27.96 -12.29
C VAL A 431 -1.85 -29.49 -12.52
N SER A 432 -2.33 -29.95 -13.68
CA SER A 432 -2.20 -31.36 -14.01
C SER A 432 -0.81 -31.72 -14.56
N VAL A 433 -0.36 -32.96 -14.31
CA VAL A 433 0.87 -33.49 -14.88
C VAL A 433 0.88 -33.38 -16.41
N ALA A 434 -0.26 -33.60 -17.07
CA ALA A 434 -0.41 -33.45 -18.50
C ALA A 434 -0.11 -32.03 -19.00
N LYS A 435 -0.52 -31.00 -18.23
CA LYS A 435 -0.21 -29.60 -18.53
C LYS A 435 1.30 -29.31 -18.43
N ILE A 436 1.95 -29.77 -17.34
CA ILE A 436 3.41 -29.60 -17.19
C ILE A 436 4.15 -30.28 -18.36
N LYS A 437 3.78 -31.50 -18.71
CA LYS A 437 4.35 -32.20 -19.86
C LYS A 437 4.20 -31.39 -21.14
N ARG A 438 2.99 -30.94 -21.45
CA ARG A 438 2.70 -30.16 -22.68
C ARG A 438 3.52 -28.86 -22.73
N TRP A 439 3.63 -28.13 -21.63
CA TRP A 439 4.37 -26.87 -21.59
C TRP A 439 5.88 -27.03 -21.78
N ASN A 440 6.40 -28.23 -21.50
CA ASN A 440 7.82 -28.55 -21.54
C ASN A 440 8.22 -29.52 -22.66
N GLY A 441 7.30 -29.87 -23.58
CA GLY A 441 7.57 -30.81 -24.65
C GLY A 441 7.94 -32.22 -24.16
N MET A 442 7.42 -32.63 -22.95
CA MET A 442 7.82 -33.87 -22.33
C MET A 442 6.87 -35.05 -22.75
N HIS A 443 7.45 -36.13 -23.24
CA HIS A 443 6.71 -37.33 -23.56
C HIS A 443 6.59 -38.29 -22.37
N SER A 444 7.51 -38.25 -21.40
CA SER A 444 7.51 -39.08 -20.20
C SER A 444 7.37 -38.24 -18.93
N THR A 445 7.18 -38.92 -17.77
CA THR A 445 7.14 -38.31 -16.45
C THR A 445 8.51 -38.26 -15.77
N LYS A 446 9.56 -38.82 -16.42
CA LYS A 446 10.91 -38.85 -15.85
C LYS A 446 11.50 -37.44 -15.79
N LEU A 447 12.06 -37.08 -14.63
CA LEU A 447 12.73 -35.81 -14.38
C LEU A 447 14.23 -36.07 -14.15
N ARG A 448 15.04 -35.08 -14.51
CA ARG A 448 16.48 -35.03 -14.15
C ARG A 448 16.69 -33.94 -13.11
N ILE A 449 17.47 -34.20 -12.08
CA ILE A 449 17.86 -33.18 -11.09
C ILE A 449 18.51 -32.03 -11.84
N GLY A 450 18.13 -30.78 -11.52
CA GLY A 450 18.59 -29.59 -12.21
C GLY A 450 17.82 -29.24 -13.49
N GLN A 451 16.95 -30.12 -13.99
CA GLN A 451 16.09 -29.83 -15.16
C GLN A 451 15.21 -28.59 -14.86
N ARG A 452 15.13 -27.67 -15.82
CA ARG A 452 14.26 -26.50 -15.71
C ARG A 452 12.92 -26.77 -16.38
N LEU A 453 11.84 -26.67 -15.60
CA LEU A 453 10.46 -26.83 -16.08
C LEU A 453 9.78 -25.45 -16.18
N ILE A 454 9.03 -25.26 -17.24
CA ILE A 454 8.10 -24.15 -17.39
C ILE A 454 6.76 -24.60 -16.82
N ILE A 455 6.25 -23.84 -15.85
CA ILE A 455 4.98 -24.12 -15.20
C ILE A 455 4.12 -22.85 -15.23
N TYR A 456 2.86 -22.99 -15.58
CA TYR A 456 1.84 -21.93 -15.48
C TYR A 456 0.85 -22.31 -14.39
N PRO A 457 1.06 -21.89 -13.12
CA PRO A 457 0.20 -22.28 -12.01
C PRO A 457 -1.22 -21.75 -12.18
N ARG A 458 -2.18 -22.50 -11.71
CA ARG A 458 -3.59 -22.15 -11.83
C ARG A 458 -4.08 -21.32 -10.65
N ARG A 459 -3.44 -21.48 -9.51
CA ARG A 459 -3.56 -20.71 -8.25
C ARG A 459 -2.21 -20.83 -7.54
N MET A 460 -1.72 -19.76 -6.98
CA MET A 460 -0.85 -19.78 -5.81
C MET A 460 -1.64 -19.21 -4.66
#